data_61724399cac58254bf5b3663213042e6
#
_entry.id   61724399cac58254bf5b3663213042e6
#
_cell.length_a   1.000
_cell.length_b   1.000
_cell.length_c   1.000
_cell.angle_alpha   90.00
_cell.angle_beta   90.00
_cell.angle_gamma   90.00
#
_symmetry.space_group_name_H-M   'P 1'
#
loop_
_entity.id
_entity.type
_entity.pdbx_description
1 polymer ?
#
loop_
_entity_poly.entity_id
_entity_poly.type
_entity_poly.pdbx_seq_one_letter_code
_entity_poly.pdbx_strand_id
1 'polypeptide(L)' 'MDDEHDYGGWLTEDLKEHYDYLMKQRARSEMYSERAELNNMMLIVLSEIQSRERNS' A
#
# COMPACT_ATOMS: atom_id res chain seq x y z
N MET A 1 -3.46 3.07 -19.07
CA MET A 1 -3.49 3.00 -18.46
C MET A 1 -3.18 2.16 -17.74
N ASP A 2 -2.67 1.92 -17.18
CA ASP A 2 -2.52 1.13 -16.56
C ASP A 2 -2.67 1.21 -15.32
N ASP A 3 -3.07 0.73 -14.77
CA ASP A 3 -3.54 0.78 -13.63
C ASP A 3 -2.98 -0.10 -12.68
N GLU A 4 -1.73 -0.42 -12.70
CA GLU A 4 -1.11 -1.26 -11.77
C GLU A 4 -1.25 -0.79 -10.39
N HIS A 5 -1.37 0.51 -10.16
CA HIS A 5 -1.46 1.06 -8.82
C HIS A 5 -2.84 1.57 -8.52
N ASP A 6 -3.82 1.06 -9.26
CA ASP A 6 -5.18 1.52 -9.04
C ASP A 6 -5.84 0.62 -8.01
N TYR A 7 -5.98 1.11 -6.83
CA TYR A 7 -6.62 0.36 -5.76
C TYR A 7 -8.07 0.73 -5.58
N GLY A 8 -8.63 1.44 -6.53
CA GLY A 8 -10.00 1.90 -6.40
C GLY A 8 -11.02 0.78 -6.32
N GLY A 9 -10.71 -0.37 -6.95
CA GLY A 9 -11.63 -1.49 -6.93
C GLY A 9 -11.41 -2.47 -5.79
N TRP A 10 -10.45 -2.19 -4.91
CA TRP A 10 -10.16 -3.10 -3.81
C TRP A 10 -11.09 -2.81 -2.65
N LEU A 11 -11.41 -3.84 -1.87
CA LEU A 11 -12.12 -3.63 -0.63
C LEU A 11 -11.18 -2.98 0.38
N THR A 12 -11.76 -2.18 1.27
CA THR A 12 -10.95 -1.49 2.27
C THR A 12 -10.20 -2.48 3.14
N GLU A 13 -10.84 -3.58 3.51
CA GLU A 13 -10.17 -4.59 4.31
C GLU A 13 -8.99 -5.19 3.59
N ASP A 14 -9.14 -5.40 2.28
CA ASP A 14 -8.04 -5.95 1.49
C ASP A 14 -6.88 -4.96 1.44
N LEU A 15 -7.19 -3.68 1.36
CA LEU A 15 -6.15 -2.66 1.36
C LEU A 15 -5.38 -2.69 2.67
N LYS A 16 -6.08 -2.84 3.78
CA LYS A 16 -5.42 -2.85 5.08
C LYS A 16 -4.52 -4.08 5.23
N GLU A 17 -4.99 -5.22 4.73
CA GLU A 17 -4.18 -6.42 4.77
C GLU A 17 -2.95 -6.28 3.89
N HIS A 18 -3.13 -5.67 2.73
CA HIS A 18 -2.02 -5.47 1.81
C HIS A 18 -0.98 -4.53 2.43
N TYR A 19 -1.44 -3.49 3.10
CA TYR A 19 -0.54 -2.57 3.77
C TYR A 19 0.29 -3.30 4.83
N ASP A 20 -0.36 -4.15 5.62
CA ASP A 20 0.33 -4.92 6.62
C ASP A 20 1.35 -5.84 6.00
N TYR A 21 0.99 -6.47 4.89
CA TYR A 21 1.91 -7.34 4.16
C TYR A 21 3.14 -6.56 3.71
N LEU A 22 2.93 -5.38 3.13
CA LEU A 22 4.04 -4.56 2.68
C LEU A 22 4.93 -4.13 3.84
N MET A 23 4.32 -3.82 4.96
CA MET A 23 5.08 -3.43 6.14
C MET A 23 5.99 -4.56 6.60
N LYS A 24 5.48 -5.78 6.60
CA LYS A 24 6.26 -6.93 7.00
C LYS A 24 7.38 -7.21 6.00
N GLN A 25 7.09 -7.05 4.73
CA GLN A 25 8.12 -7.24 3.71
C GLN A 25 9.23 -6.20 3.88
N ARG A 26 8.86 -4.95 4.16
CA ARG A 26 9.86 -3.91 4.35
C ARG A 26 10.74 -4.22 5.56
N ALA A 27 10.14 -4.74 6.63
CA ALA A 27 10.90 -5.07 7.82
C ALA A 27 11.90 -6.19 7.58
N ARG A 28 11.57 -7.07 6.63
CA ARG A 28 12.44 -8.19 6.32
C ARG A 28 13.49 -7.85 5.28
N SER A 29 13.28 -6.81 4.52
CA SER A 29 14.17 -6.48 3.42
C SER A 29 15.48 -5.93 3.95
N GLU A 30 16.58 -6.40 3.38
CA GLU A 30 17.88 -5.88 3.76
C GLU A 30 18.44 -4.94 2.71
N MET A 31 17.76 -4.80 1.58
CA MET A 31 18.25 -3.94 0.52
C MET A 31 17.54 -2.60 0.58
N TYR A 32 18.34 -1.54 0.56
CA TYR A 32 17.78 -0.20 0.67
C TYR A 32 16.80 0.11 -0.47
N SER A 33 17.14 -0.31 -1.68
CA SER A 33 16.28 -0.01 -2.82
C SER A 33 14.93 -0.72 -2.70
N GLU A 34 14.94 -1.95 -2.21
CA GLU A 34 13.68 -2.66 -2.01
C GLU A 34 12.84 -2.01 -0.94
N ARG A 35 13.48 -1.57 0.13
CA ARG A 35 12.74 -0.91 1.20
C ARG A 35 12.12 0.39 0.72
N ALA A 36 12.84 1.11 -0.14
CA ALA A 36 12.32 2.36 -0.69
C ALA A 36 11.10 2.10 -1.55
N GLU A 37 11.14 1.05 -2.38
CA GLU A 37 10.00 0.73 -3.22
C GLU A 37 8.81 0.31 -2.39
N LEU A 38 9.04 -0.52 -1.38
CA LEU A 38 7.97 -0.97 -0.52
C LEU A 38 7.35 0.20 0.23
N ASN A 39 8.19 1.12 0.68
CA ASN A 39 7.70 2.29 1.37
C ASN A 39 6.81 3.13 0.46
N ASN A 40 7.21 3.27 -0.79
CA ASN A 40 6.43 4.03 -1.76
C ASN A 40 5.06 3.37 -1.99
N MET A 41 5.05 2.04 -2.11
CA MET A 41 3.79 1.32 -2.28
C MET A 41 2.91 1.47 -1.05
N MET A 42 3.51 1.44 0.13
CA MET A 42 2.75 1.62 1.36
C MET A 42 2.08 2.97 1.40
N LEU A 43 2.78 4.00 0.94
CA LEU A 43 2.19 5.34 0.92
C LEU A 43 1.00 5.43 -0.02
N ILE A 44 1.08 4.74 -1.15
CA ILE A 44 -0.02 4.74 -2.11
C ILE A 44 -1.24 4.05 -1.50
N VAL A 45 -1.04 2.90 -0.89
CA VAL A 45 -2.12 2.16 -0.26
C VAL A 45 -2.72 2.96 0.89
N LEU A 46 -1.87 3.55 1.71
CA LEU A 46 -2.33 4.33 2.84
C LEU A 46 -3.16 5.53 2.39
N SER A 47 -2.72 6.17 1.31
CA SER A 47 -3.45 7.31 0.77
C SER A 47 -4.86 6.91 0.36
N GLU A 48 -5.00 5.74 -0.26
CA GLU A 48 -6.31 5.26 -0.67
C GLU A 48 -7.20 4.98 0.54
N ILE A 49 -6.62 4.35 1.57
CA ILE A 49 -7.37 4.04 2.79
C ILE A 49 -7.86 5.33 3.44
N GLN A 50 -6.97 6.31 3.56
CA GLN A 50 -7.32 7.57 4.20
C GLN A 50 -8.39 8.31 3.40
N SER A 51 -8.29 8.24 2.09
CA SER A 51 -9.30 8.89 1.24
C SER A 51 -10.68 8.31 1.48
N ARG A 52 -10.75 6.99 1.62
CA ARG A 52 -12.03 6.36 1.86
C ARG A 52 -12.60 6.72 3.23
N GLU A 53 -11.73 6.75 4.24
CA GLU A 53 -12.19 7.08 5.58
C GLU A 53 -12.67 8.52 5.66
N ARG A 54 -12.03 9.40 4.88
CA ARG A 54 -12.43 10.79 4.89
C ARG A 54 -13.78 10.98 4.22
N ASN A 55 -14.08 10.15 3.23
CA ASN A 55 -15.31 10.28 2.47
C ASN A 55 -16.46 9.46 3.01
N SER A 56 -16.30 8.74 4.07
CA SER A 56 -17.38 7.90 4.59
C SER A 56 -18.19 8.57 5.68
#